data_2f6e8c04f80766adda2481938ef88bb3
#
_entry.id   2f6e8c04f80766adda2481938ef88bb3
#
_cell.length_a   1.000
_cell.length_b   1.000
_cell.length_c   1.000
_cell.angle_alpha   90.00
_cell.angle_beta   90.00
_cell.angle_gamma   90.00
#
_symmetry.space_group_name_H-M   'P 1'
#
loop_
_entity.id
_entity.type
_entity.pdbx_description
1 polymer ?
#
loop_
_entity_poly.entity_id
_entity_poly.type
_entity_poly.pdbx_seq_one_letter_code
_entity_poly.pdbx_strand_id
1 'polypeptide(L)'
;MANITPRINKNGEVTSYTIRVYHGYDSKGKRLKPYTMSYKPAPGMTAKQIEKEVQRQALLFEEQCKLGYSPDNKQTFAQYAAYVLRQKEEAGTKHRTLARYRELLERINAGIGHIKLSDLRPQHLTELYSQLRQAGIRKNSTKATATADLAGLIAARGFTKKKLSELSGVSLSTINTACGGKKISGEKAEAICKALKMNVSKVFSMEQDSRPLSEKTIQEHHRLISLVLSYAENEMLVPYNAAAKIINKPKADRTHEVNYFEPAQLDRIRECLEKEPLKWQVITHLLIVTGCRRGEIMGLKWSAVDFENNQIKINNNLLYSKEFGVYQDSTKTDTSDRTVKLAPETMGLLRAYRIWWEQLRRNSGSAWHSFIEIPDGKGIKHTERAEFLFVKESRADMGFPMHPDSPTDWLDKFSARNGLPHINPHAFRHTLASVLCLNGIDITTISKWLGHKNVTTTFPVPNSNTIPVAVPTDKNNHYNNE
;
A
#
# COMPACT_ATOMS: atom_id res chain seq x y z
N MET A 1 -2.97 -16.78 46.11
CA MET A 1 -3.89 -17.94 46.06
C MET A 1 -5.21 -17.52 45.42
N ALA A 2 -5.73 -18.40 44.58
CA ALA A 2 -7.04 -18.19 43.96
C ALA A 2 -8.15 -18.27 45.01
N ASN A 3 -9.11 -17.34 44.98
CA ASN A 3 -10.27 -17.35 45.85
C ASN A 3 -11.43 -18.07 45.11
N ILE A 4 -11.99 -19.12 45.74
CA ILE A 4 -13.06 -19.94 45.18
C ILE A 4 -14.36 -19.64 45.92
N THR A 5 -15.40 -19.25 45.19
CA THR A 5 -16.71 -18.95 45.74
C THR A 5 -17.78 -19.77 45.01
N PRO A 6 -18.57 -20.64 45.73
CA PRO A 6 -19.68 -21.40 45.14
C PRO A 6 -20.82 -20.43 44.76
N ARG A 7 -21.47 -20.68 43.62
CA ARG A 7 -22.76 -20.06 43.23
C ARG A 7 -23.89 -21.01 43.51
N ILE A 8 -24.80 -20.58 44.33
CA ILE A 8 -25.92 -21.35 44.83
C ILE A 8 -27.21 -20.87 44.13
N ASN A 9 -28.05 -21.79 43.67
CA ASN A 9 -29.37 -21.48 43.13
C ASN A 9 -30.39 -21.20 44.24
N LYS A 10 -31.61 -20.82 43.87
CA LYS A 10 -32.70 -20.56 44.84
C LYS A 10 -33.10 -21.77 45.69
N ASN A 11 -32.71 -22.98 45.27
CA ASN A 11 -33.00 -24.23 45.96
C ASN A 11 -31.85 -24.68 46.88
N GLY A 12 -30.81 -23.86 47.07
CA GLY A 12 -29.69 -24.22 47.93
C GLY A 12 -28.61 -25.10 47.28
N GLU A 13 -28.71 -25.40 45.98
CA GLU A 13 -27.77 -26.29 45.27
C GLU A 13 -26.64 -25.47 44.61
N VAL A 14 -25.43 -25.97 44.67
CA VAL A 14 -24.26 -25.35 44.00
C VAL A 14 -24.32 -25.64 42.51
N THR A 15 -24.52 -24.61 41.70
CA THR A 15 -24.58 -24.69 40.22
C THR A 15 -23.24 -24.45 39.51
N SER A 16 -22.34 -23.69 40.13
CA SER A 16 -21.03 -23.39 39.58
C SER A 16 -20.14 -22.81 40.67
N TYR A 17 -18.85 -22.75 40.39
CA TYR A 17 -17.83 -22.11 41.23
C TYR A 17 -17.23 -20.91 40.50
N THR A 18 -17.08 -19.78 41.21
CA THR A 18 -16.37 -18.60 40.72
C THR A 18 -14.99 -18.58 41.34
N ILE A 19 -13.99 -18.68 40.51
CA ILE A 19 -12.55 -18.64 40.88
C ILE A 19 -12.01 -17.24 40.58
N ARG A 20 -11.40 -16.56 41.58
CA ARG A 20 -10.85 -15.20 41.40
C ARG A 20 -9.37 -15.19 41.78
N VAL A 21 -8.56 -14.59 40.92
CA VAL A 21 -7.14 -14.35 41.12
C VAL A 21 -6.87 -12.86 41.11
N TYR A 22 -6.32 -12.33 42.18
CA TYR A 22 -5.97 -10.90 42.30
C TYR A 22 -4.57 -10.66 41.79
N HIS A 23 -4.37 -9.52 41.04
CA HIS A 23 -3.10 -9.21 40.38
C HIS A 23 -2.72 -7.72 40.52
N GLY A 24 -2.33 -7.32 41.70
CA GLY A 24 -1.70 -6.03 41.96
C GLY A 24 -2.61 -4.80 41.93
N TYR A 25 -1.98 -3.63 41.65
CA TYR A 25 -2.59 -2.31 41.69
C TYR A 25 -2.27 -1.57 40.39
N ASP A 26 -3.08 -0.59 40.04
CA ASP A 26 -2.84 0.31 38.92
C ASP A 26 -1.75 1.36 39.27
N SER A 27 -1.37 2.19 38.29
CA SER A 27 -0.37 3.27 38.45
C SER A 27 -0.78 4.35 39.50
N LYS A 28 -2.05 4.34 39.92
CA LYS A 28 -2.60 5.26 40.95
C LYS A 28 -2.78 4.58 42.31
N GLY A 29 -2.27 3.36 42.48
CA GLY A 29 -2.36 2.60 43.72
C GLY A 29 -3.74 1.97 44.00
N LYS A 30 -4.67 1.97 43.02
CA LYS A 30 -5.99 1.34 43.13
C LYS A 30 -5.87 -0.12 42.74
N ARG A 31 -6.48 -1.01 43.55
CA ARG A 31 -6.47 -2.46 43.31
C ARG A 31 -7.15 -2.80 41.99
N LEU A 32 -6.47 -3.55 41.13
CA LEU A 32 -7.00 -4.01 39.85
C LEU A 32 -8.14 -5.02 40.08
N LYS A 33 -9.11 -5.07 39.14
CA LYS A 33 -10.17 -6.05 39.18
C LYS A 33 -9.58 -7.46 39.07
N PRO A 34 -10.00 -8.43 39.91
CA PRO A 34 -9.45 -9.78 39.85
C PRO A 34 -9.81 -10.45 38.51
N TYR A 35 -8.90 -11.29 38.03
CA TYR A 35 -9.25 -12.24 36.97
C TYR A 35 -10.28 -13.22 37.54
N THR A 36 -11.31 -13.55 36.75
CA THR A 36 -12.43 -14.35 37.19
C THR A 36 -12.71 -15.48 36.20
N MET A 37 -12.78 -16.70 36.67
CA MET A 37 -13.19 -17.87 35.89
C MET A 37 -14.39 -18.51 36.53
N SER A 38 -15.34 -19.00 35.73
CA SER A 38 -16.49 -19.79 36.21
C SER A 38 -16.33 -21.24 35.80
N TYR A 39 -16.41 -22.15 36.76
CA TYR A 39 -16.34 -23.60 36.54
C TYR A 39 -17.68 -24.21 36.88
N LYS A 40 -18.23 -25.04 35.96
CA LYS A 40 -19.42 -25.86 36.17
C LYS A 40 -19.00 -27.33 36.29
N PRO A 41 -19.33 -28.02 37.39
CA PRO A 41 -19.08 -29.44 37.49
C PRO A 41 -19.84 -30.24 36.42
N ALA A 42 -19.25 -31.32 35.93
CA ALA A 42 -19.90 -32.22 35.02
C ALA A 42 -21.01 -33.01 35.74
N PRO A 43 -22.13 -33.35 35.06
CA PRO A 43 -23.17 -34.18 35.66
C PRO A 43 -22.60 -35.53 36.12
N GLY A 44 -23.04 -35.99 37.33
CA GLY A 44 -22.63 -37.29 37.87
C GLY A 44 -21.37 -37.32 38.71
N MET A 45 -20.71 -36.17 38.91
CA MET A 45 -19.54 -36.08 39.81
C MET A 45 -19.96 -36.11 41.29
N THR A 46 -19.23 -36.88 42.11
CA THR A 46 -19.38 -36.86 43.58
C THR A 46 -18.84 -35.58 44.19
N ALA A 47 -19.32 -35.17 45.36
CA ALA A 47 -18.88 -33.94 46.04
C ALA A 47 -17.30 -33.87 46.19
N LYS A 48 -16.68 -34.99 46.50
CA LYS A 48 -15.24 -35.12 46.65
C LYS A 48 -14.48 -34.96 45.32
N GLN A 49 -15.08 -35.45 44.21
CA GLN A 49 -14.52 -35.25 42.86
C GLN A 49 -14.67 -33.81 42.40
N ILE A 50 -15.80 -33.15 42.68
CA ILE A 50 -16.02 -31.74 42.41
C ILE A 50 -15.01 -30.86 43.11
N GLU A 51 -14.79 -31.07 44.40
CA GLU A 51 -13.83 -30.32 45.22
C GLU A 51 -12.41 -30.45 44.66
N LYS A 52 -11.96 -31.67 44.37
CA LYS A 52 -10.64 -31.94 43.79
C LYS A 52 -10.46 -31.26 42.43
N GLU A 53 -11.50 -31.34 41.59
CA GLU A 53 -11.44 -30.73 40.23
C GLU A 53 -11.50 -29.20 40.30
N VAL A 54 -12.31 -28.61 41.18
CA VAL A 54 -12.33 -27.16 41.43
C VAL A 54 -10.99 -26.64 41.89
N GLN A 55 -10.32 -27.37 42.85
CA GLN A 55 -8.97 -26.99 43.28
C GLN A 55 -7.95 -27.11 42.17
N ARG A 56 -8.01 -28.16 41.33
CA ARG A 56 -7.15 -28.32 40.16
C ARG A 56 -7.33 -27.19 39.18
N GLN A 57 -8.56 -26.82 38.86
CA GLN A 57 -8.90 -25.71 37.95
C GLN A 57 -8.43 -24.35 38.54
N ALA A 58 -8.57 -24.17 39.84
CA ALA A 58 -8.10 -22.96 40.53
C ALA A 58 -6.58 -22.80 40.47
N LEU A 59 -5.84 -23.90 40.63
CA LEU A 59 -4.38 -23.94 40.52
C LEU A 59 -3.92 -23.62 39.10
N LEU A 60 -4.50 -24.28 38.11
CA LEU A 60 -4.22 -24.01 36.67
C LEU A 60 -4.51 -22.56 36.30
N PHE A 61 -5.65 -22.04 36.78
CA PHE A 61 -6.04 -20.65 36.54
C PHE A 61 -5.10 -19.65 37.22
N GLU A 62 -4.66 -19.93 38.44
CA GLU A 62 -3.66 -19.13 39.17
C GLU A 62 -2.31 -19.12 38.44
N GLU A 63 -1.86 -20.27 37.94
CA GLU A 63 -0.64 -20.40 37.13
C GLU A 63 -0.73 -19.59 35.84
N GLN A 64 -1.85 -19.69 35.13
CA GLN A 64 -2.12 -18.88 33.92
C GLN A 64 -2.07 -17.38 34.22
N CYS A 65 -2.69 -16.95 35.35
CA CYS A 65 -2.69 -15.56 35.75
C CYS A 65 -1.28 -15.07 36.19
N LYS A 66 -0.46 -15.93 36.84
CA LYS A 66 0.95 -15.62 37.19
C LYS A 66 1.84 -15.48 35.96
N LEU A 67 1.56 -16.21 34.89
CA LEU A 67 2.24 -16.07 33.60
C LEU A 67 1.82 -14.78 32.86
N GLY A 68 0.94 -13.94 33.45
CA GLY A 68 0.51 -12.67 32.90
C GLY A 68 -0.61 -12.76 31.87
N TYR A 69 -1.13 -13.95 31.56
CA TYR A 69 -2.25 -14.09 30.63
C TYR A 69 -3.55 -13.64 31.28
N SER A 70 -4.28 -12.75 30.58
CA SER A 70 -5.61 -12.34 30.99
C SER A 70 -6.67 -13.30 30.40
N PRO A 71 -7.15 -14.30 31.18
CA PRO A 71 -8.11 -15.28 30.66
C PRO A 71 -9.51 -14.67 30.42
N ASP A 72 -9.78 -13.49 30.94
CA ASP A 72 -11.08 -12.79 30.84
C ASP A 72 -11.12 -11.79 29.65
N ASN A 73 -10.19 -11.90 28.71
CA ASN A 73 -10.15 -11.01 27.56
C ASN A 73 -11.32 -11.30 26.61
N LYS A 74 -12.42 -10.56 26.80
CA LYS A 74 -13.59 -10.61 25.92
C LYS A 74 -13.38 -9.89 24.58
N GLN A 75 -12.21 -9.30 24.40
CA GLN A 75 -11.87 -8.49 23.23
C GLN A 75 -11.77 -9.36 21.98
N THR A 76 -12.50 -8.97 20.94
CA THR A 76 -12.42 -9.64 19.63
C THR A 76 -11.18 -9.20 18.85
N PHE A 77 -10.80 -10.02 17.86
CA PHE A 77 -9.69 -9.66 16.95
C PHE A 77 -9.91 -8.29 16.30
N ALA A 78 -11.13 -7.99 15.83
CA ALA A 78 -11.42 -6.71 15.19
C ALA A 78 -11.21 -5.52 16.13
N GLN A 79 -11.66 -5.63 17.38
CA GLN A 79 -11.49 -4.57 18.39
C GLN A 79 -10.01 -4.33 18.71
N TYR A 80 -9.26 -5.41 18.88
CA TYR A 80 -7.84 -5.32 19.17
C TYR A 80 -7.01 -4.82 17.97
N ALA A 81 -7.34 -5.27 16.75
CA ALA A 81 -6.70 -4.76 15.54
C ALA A 81 -6.89 -3.24 15.37
N ALA A 82 -8.08 -2.72 15.69
CA ALA A 82 -8.32 -1.27 15.68
C ALA A 82 -7.48 -0.53 16.73
N TYR A 83 -7.27 -1.12 17.91
CA TYR A 83 -6.36 -0.58 18.94
C TYR A 83 -4.92 -0.56 18.43
N VAL A 84 -4.40 -1.67 17.88
CA VAL A 84 -3.05 -1.74 17.33
C VAL A 84 -2.83 -0.72 16.22
N LEU A 85 -3.82 -0.50 15.34
CA LEU A 85 -3.71 0.52 14.30
C LEU A 85 -3.58 1.93 14.88
N ARG A 86 -4.33 2.28 15.94
CA ARG A 86 -4.18 3.56 16.63
C ARG A 86 -2.78 3.72 17.24
N GLN A 87 -2.28 2.69 17.93
CA GLN A 87 -0.91 2.69 18.46
C GLN A 87 0.15 2.91 17.35
N LYS A 88 -0.06 2.30 16.17
CA LYS A 88 0.80 2.50 15.00
C LYS A 88 0.72 3.93 14.45
N GLU A 89 -0.47 4.53 14.47
CA GLU A 89 -0.70 5.91 14.04
C GLU A 89 -0.01 6.90 14.98
N GLU A 90 -0.19 6.72 16.29
CA GLU A 90 0.48 7.49 17.35
C GLU A 90 2.01 7.35 17.30
N ALA A 91 2.51 6.17 16.97
CA ALA A 91 3.94 5.90 16.74
C ALA A 91 4.49 6.43 15.40
N GLY A 92 3.69 7.22 14.63
CA GLY A 92 4.13 7.87 13.40
C GLY A 92 4.23 6.96 12.19
N THR A 93 3.50 5.84 12.15
CA THR A 93 3.43 5.00 10.94
C THR A 93 2.83 5.81 9.78
N LYS A 94 3.49 5.77 8.61
CA LYS A 94 3.08 6.53 7.43
C LYS A 94 1.62 6.26 7.03
N HIS A 95 0.91 7.32 6.69
CA HIS A 95 -0.50 7.30 6.28
C HIS A 95 -0.82 6.20 5.24
N ARG A 96 -0.01 6.08 4.19
CA ARG A 96 -0.22 5.06 3.14
C ARG A 96 -0.16 3.62 3.69
N THR A 97 0.69 3.36 4.68
CA THR A 97 0.78 2.05 5.32
C THR A 97 -0.48 1.77 6.14
N LEU A 98 -0.94 2.76 6.92
CA LEU A 98 -2.17 2.65 7.70
C LEU A 98 -3.40 2.48 6.80
N ALA A 99 -3.50 3.23 5.71
CA ALA A 99 -4.56 3.08 4.71
C ALA A 99 -4.59 1.65 4.14
N ARG A 100 -3.41 1.09 3.82
CA ARG A 100 -3.30 -0.30 3.37
C ARG A 100 -3.72 -1.30 4.45
N TYR A 101 -3.34 -1.08 5.68
CA TYR A 101 -3.76 -1.94 6.80
C TYR A 101 -5.28 -1.90 6.99
N ARG A 102 -5.91 -0.72 6.94
CA ARG A 102 -7.37 -0.57 7.02
C ARG A 102 -8.07 -1.36 5.89
N GLU A 103 -7.56 -1.25 4.67
CA GLU A 103 -8.09 -2.00 3.52
C GLU A 103 -7.99 -3.53 3.70
N LEU A 104 -6.85 -4.03 4.19
CA LEU A 104 -6.66 -5.46 4.45
C LEU A 104 -7.57 -5.95 5.60
N LEU A 105 -7.73 -5.13 6.65
CA LEU A 105 -8.56 -5.48 7.81
C LEU A 105 -10.03 -5.66 7.45
N GLU A 106 -10.57 -5.03 6.41
CA GLU A 106 -11.94 -5.26 5.98
C GLU A 106 -12.21 -6.74 5.71
N ARG A 107 -11.34 -7.42 4.96
CA ARG A 107 -11.48 -8.86 4.69
C ARG A 107 -11.11 -9.73 5.88
N ILE A 108 -10.07 -9.37 6.61
CA ILE A 108 -9.65 -10.10 7.80
C ILE A 108 -10.79 -10.09 8.83
N ASN A 109 -11.40 -8.93 9.09
CA ASN A 109 -12.49 -8.79 10.05
C ASN A 109 -13.77 -9.51 9.61
N ALA A 110 -14.04 -9.57 8.31
CA ALA A 110 -15.16 -10.36 7.79
C ALA A 110 -15.00 -11.86 8.10
N GLY A 111 -13.78 -12.39 8.06
CA GLY A 111 -13.51 -13.80 8.32
C GLY A 111 -13.30 -14.16 9.80
N ILE A 112 -12.47 -13.38 10.51
CA ILE A 112 -12.04 -13.72 11.88
C ILE A 112 -12.26 -12.59 12.91
N GLY A 113 -12.78 -11.43 12.48
CA GLY A 113 -12.90 -10.27 13.35
C GLY A 113 -13.78 -10.46 14.57
N HIS A 114 -14.78 -11.33 14.50
CA HIS A 114 -15.72 -11.67 15.56
C HIS A 114 -15.15 -12.64 16.61
N ILE A 115 -14.05 -13.34 16.28
CA ILE A 115 -13.44 -14.33 17.17
C ILE A 115 -12.69 -13.58 18.28
N LYS A 116 -12.85 -14.03 19.53
CA LYS A 116 -12.09 -13.50 20.66
C LYS A 116 -10.61 -13.84 20.50
N LEU A 117 -9.73 -12.95 20.94
CA LEU A 117 -8.28 -13.18 20.88
C LEU A 117 -7.86 -14.49 21.58
N SER A 118 -8.45 -14.78 22.74
CA SER A 118 -8.19 -16.01 23.50
C SER A 118 -8.57 -17.29 22.75
N ASP A 119 -9.55 -17.20 21.84
CA ASP A 119 -10.13 -18.35 21.14
C ASP A 119 -9.56 -18.51 19.72
N LEU A 120 -8.74 -17.54 19.27
CA LEU A 120 -8.17 -17.58 17.94
C LEU A 120 -7.09 -18.66 17.82
N ARG A 121 -7.26 -19.61 16.91
CA ARG A 121 -6.38 -20.77 16.70
C ARG A 121 -5.80 -20.71 15.27
N PRO A 122 -4.63 -21.38 15.02
CA PRO A 122 -4.05 -21.48 13.68
C PRO A 122 -5.02 -22.03 12.62
N GLN A 123 -5.95 -22.89 13.01
CA GLN A 123 -6.97 -23.48 12.11
C GLN A 123 -7.89 -22.42 11.51
N HIS A 124 -8.37 -21.43 12.30
CA HIS A 124 -9.20 -20.33 11.82
C HIS A 124 -8.46 -19.50 10.73
N LEU A 125 -7.16 -19.33 10.89
CA LEU A 125 -6.34 -18.59 9.92
C LEU A 125 -6.11 -19.40 8.65
N THR A 126 -5.90 -20.71 8.76
CA THR A 126 -5.78 -21.62 7.61
C THR A 126 -7.08 -21.60 6.78
N GLU A 127 -8.22 -21.62 7.45
CA GLU A 127 -9.53 -21.54 6.84
C GLU A 127 -9.76 -20.19 6.13
N LEU A 128 -9.40 -19.09 6.79
CA LEU A 128 -9.42 -17.75 6.19
C LEU A 128 -8.56 -17.70 4.90
N TYR A 129 -7.36 -18.26 4.91
CA TYR A 129 -6.50 -18.25 3.71
C TYR A 129 -7.07 -19.13 2.59
N SER A 130 -7.72 -20.24 2.92
CA SER A 130 -8.46 -21.06 1.95
C SER A 130 -9.59 -20.26 1.30
N GLN A 131 -10.36 -19.52 2.09
CA GLN A 131 -11.42 -18.64 1.58
C GLN A 131 -10.84 -17.52 0.68
N LEU A 132 -9.71 -16.92 1.06
CA LEU A 132 -9.06 -15.89 0.27
C LEU A 132 -8.50 -16.39 -1.08
N ARG A 133 -8.32 -17.71 -1.25
CA ARG A 133 -7.94 -18.37 -2.51
C ARG A 133 -9.12 -18.69 -3.41
N GLN A 134 -10.36 -18.49 -2.94
CA GLN A 134 -11.54 -18.79 -3.75
C GLN A 134 -11.70 -17.77 -4.88
N ALA A 135 -12.30 -18.22 -5.97
CA ALA A 135 -12.65 -17.37 -7.09
C ALA A 135 -13.70 -16.32 -6.72
N GLY A 136 -13.67 -15.17 -7.38
CA GLY A 136 -14.69 -14.11 -7.21
C GLY A 136 -14.53 -13.21 -5.98
N ILE A 137 -13.55 -13.45 -5.12
CA ILE A 137 -13.36 -12.69 -3.85
C ILE A 137 -12.73 -11.30 -4.04
N ARG A 138 -12.30 -10.97 -5.26
CA ARG A 138 -11.70 -9.66 -5.56
C ARG A 138 -12.73 -8.54 -5.45
N LYS A 139 -12.40 -7.45 -4.76
CA LYS A 139 -13.19 -6.22 -4.83
C LYS A 139 -13.21 -5.70 -6.28
N ASN A 140 -14.37 -5.24 -6.74
CA ASN A 140 -14.57 -4.80 -8.13
C ASN A 140 -14.24 -5.88 -9.17
N SER A 141 -14.48 -7.16 -8.84
CA SER A 141 -14.33 -8.29 -9.75
C SER A 141 -15.23 -8.16 -10.97
N THR A 142 -16.40 -7.54 -10.82
CA THR A 142 -17.30 -7.26 -11.92
C THR A 142 -16.84 -6.02 -12.68
N LYS A 143 -16.55 -6.19 -13.97
CA LYS A 143 -16.24 -5.12 -14.90
C LYS A 143 -17.42 -4.93 -15.85
N ALA A 144 -17.69 -3.68 -16.22
CA ALA A 144 -18.77 -3.32 -17.12
C ALA A 144 -18.20 -2.58 -18.32
N THR A 145 -18.62 -2.97 -19.51
CA THR A 145 -18.30 -2.31 -20.76
C THR A 145 -19.60 -1.84 -21.39
N ALA A 146 -19.69 -0.56 -21.77
CA ALA A 146 -20.89 -0.04 -22.46
C ALA A 146 -21.06 -0.75 -23.81
N THR A 147 -22.24 -1.33 -24.03
CA THR A 147 -22.64 -1.98 -25.29
C THR A 147 -23.53 -1.09 -26.16
N ALA A 148 -24.09 -0.04 -25.54
CA ALA A 148 -24.88 0.97 -26.20
C ALA A 148 -24.11 2.31 -26.26
N ASP A 149 -24.55 3.22 -27.15
CA ASP A 149 -24.06 4.61 -27.16
C ASP A 149 -24.48 5.32 -25.85
N LEU A 150 -23.67 5.17 -24.82
CA LEU A 150 -23.93 5.78 -23.52
C LEU A 150 -23.98 7.32 -23.61
N ALA A 151 -23.23 7.94 -24.52
CA ALA A 151 -23.21 9.38 -24.65
C ALA A 151 -24.56 9.87 -25.26
N GLY A 152 -25.07 9.20 -26.30
CA GLY A 152 -26.38 9.44 -26.86
C GLY A 152 -27.51 9.19 -25.86
N LEU A 153 -27.43 8.13 -25.07
CA LEU A 153 -28.41 7.83 -23.99
C LEU A 153 -28.47 8.91 -22.92
N ILE A 154 -27.31 9.45 -22.52
CA ILE A 154 -27.22 10.58 -21.57
C ILE A 154 -27.92 11.82 -22.14
N ALA A 155 -27.61 12.15 -23.41
CA ALA A 155 -28.20 13.29 -24.09
C ALA A 155 -29.71 13.13 -24.29
N ALA A 156 -30.19 11.94 -24.73
CA ALA A 156 -31.60 11.65 -24.92
C ALA A 156 -32.44 11.76 -23.61
N ARG A 157 -31.82 11.62 -22.46
CA ARG A 157 -32.44 11.84 -21.14
C ARG A 157 -32.34 13.29 -20.65
N GLY A 158 -31.80 14.21 -21.45
CA GLY A 158 -31.64 15.61 -21.10
C GLY A 158 -30.54 15.88 -20.06
N PHE A 159 -29.63 14.94 -19.87
CA PHE A 159 -28.51 15.11 -18.93
C PHE A 159 -27.23 15.52 -19.65
N THR A 160 -26.46 16.37 -18.98
CA THR A 160 -25.03 16.53 -19.31
C THR A 160 -24.24 15.48 -18.51
N LYS A 161 -23.05 15.12 -19.01
CA LYS A 161 -22.15 14.20 -18.28
C LYS A 161 -21.82 14.70 -16.86
N LYS A 162 -21.72 16.04 -16.68
CA LYS A 162 -21.50 16.66 -15.37
C LYS A 162 -22.70 16.44 -14.44
N LYS A 163 -23.92 16.66 -14.93
CA LYS A 163 -25.15 16.43 -14.16
C LYS A 163 -25.32 14.96 -13.79
N LEU A 164 -24.98 14.04 -14.69
CA LEU A 164 -24.99 12.61 -14.41
C LEU A 164 -23.94 12.24 -13.35
N SER A 165 -22.76 12.86 -13.36
CA SER A 165 -21.74 12.69 -12.31
C SER A 165 -22.27 13.10 -10.92
N GLU A 166 -22.95 14.22 -10.84
CA GLU A 166 -23.58 14.71 -9.60
C GLU A 166 -24.66 13.76 -9.08
N LEU A 167 -25.54 13.28 -9.98
CA LEU A 167 -26.66 12.39 -9.64
C LEU A 167 -26.24 10.97 -9.28
N SER A 168 -25.25 10.43 -9.99
CA SER A 168 -24.80 9.04 -9.78
C SER A 168 -23.71 8.89 -8.73
N GLY A 169 -23.06 10.00 -8.30
CA GLY A 169 -21.87 9.96 -7.46
C GLY A 169 -20.62 9.38 -8.17
N VAL A 170 -20.71 9.13 -9.48
CA VAL A 170 -19.61 8.60 -10.29
C VAL A 170 -18.84 9.76 -10.91
N SER A 171 -17.51 9.76 -10.79
CA SER A 171 -16.68 10.84 -11.31
C SER A 171 -16.86 11.04 -12.82
N LEU A 172 -16.78 12.30 -13.27
CA LEU A 172 -16.88 12.67 -14.69
C LEU A 172 -15.87 11.91 -15.56
N SER A 173 -14.65 11.67 -15.03
CA SER A 173 -13.62 10.87 -15.69
C SER A 173 -14.08 9.44 -15.95
N THR A 174 -14.75 8.80 -14.97
CA THR A 174 -15.28 7.43 -15.11
C THR A 174 -16.42 7.40 -16.15
N ILE A 175 -17.30 8.42 -16.15
CA ILE A 175 -18.37 8.53 -17.14
C ILE A 175 -17.79 8.68 -18.55
N ASN A 176 -16.76 9.52 -18.73
CA ASN A 176 -16.06 9.65 -20.00
C ASN A 176 -15.39 8.33 -20.43
N THR A 177 -14.81 7.60 -19.48
CA THR A 177 -14.22 6.27 -19.73
C THR A 177 -15.28 5.30 -20.24
N ALA A 178 -16.46 5.27 -19.62
CA ALA A 178 -17.57 4.43 -20.02
C ALA A 178 -18.13 4.82 -21.40
N CYS A 179 -18.31 6.13 -21.66
CA CYS A 179 -18.73 6.65 -22.98
C CYS A 179 -17.72 6.30 -24.09
N GLY A 180 -16.44 6.16 -23.76
CA GLY A 180 -15.40 5.71 -24.69
C GLY A 180 -15.31 4.18 -24.85
N GLY A 181 -16.30 3.41 -24.38
CA GLY A 181 -16.33 1.95 -24.52
C GLY A 181 -15.30 1.20 -23.67
N LYS A 182 -14.65 1.86 -22.73
CA LYS A 182 -13.65 1.23 -21.84
C LYS A 182 -14.30 0.64 -20.59
N LYS A 183 -13.65 -0.40 -20.04
CA LYS A 183 -14.13 -1.10 -18.83
C LYS A 183 -14.15 -0.18 -17.60
N ILE A 184 -15.27 -0.16 -16.88
CA ILE A 184 -15.43 0.47 -15.57
C ILE A 184 -15.82 -0.61 -14.52
N SER A 185 -15.87 -0.28 -13.23
CA SER A 185 -16.37 -1.24 -12.24
C SER A 185 -17.88 -1.42 -12.36
N GLY A 186 -18.38 -2.65 -12.08
CA GLY A 186 -19.79 -2.97 -12.11
C GLY A 186 -20.63 -2.05 -11.22
N GLU A 187 -20.20 -1.79 -9.99
CA GLU A 187 -20.85 -0.86 -9.05
C GLU A 187 -21.08 0.53 -9.66
N LYS A 188 -20.07 1.05 -10.40
CA LYS A 188 -20.19 2.36 -11.06
C LYS A 188 -21.13 2.32 -12.25
N ALA A 189 -21.16 1.22 -13.00
CA ALA A 189 -22.13 1.02 -14.08
C ALA A 189 -23.56 0.95 -13.55
N GLU A 190 -23.77 0.24 -12.43
CA GLU A 190 -25.06 0.18 -11.73
C GLU A 190 -25.51 1.57 -11.25
N ALA A 191 -24.59 2.35 -10.64
CA ALA A 191 -24.88 3.71 -10.20
C ALA A 191 -25.25 4.65 -11.36
N ILE A 192 -24.55 4.54 -12.51
CA ILE A 192 -24.87 5.28 -13.72
C ILE A 192 -26.27 4.89 -14.22
N CYS A 193 -26.56 3.59 -14.34
CA CYS A 193 -27.86 3.11 -14.83
C CYS A 193 -29.00 3.47 -13.87
N LYS A 194 -28.77 3.42 -12.56
CA LYS A 194 -29.75 3.86 -11.55
C LYS A 194 -30.08 5.36 -11.73
N ALA A 195 -29.09 6.21 -11.94
CA ALA A 195 -29.30 7.65 -12.20
C ALA A 195 -30.05 7.90 -13.53
N LEU A 196 -29.79 7.09 -14.56
CA LEU A 196 -30.48 7.14 -15.85
C LEU A 196 -31.84 6.44 -15.82
N LYS A 197 -32.23 5.77 -14.73
CA LYS A 197 -33.43 4.91 -14.61
C LYS A 197 -33.51 3.86 -15.74
N MET A 198 -32.40 3.17 -15.97
CA MET A 198 -32.26 2.14 -17.02
C MET A 198 -31.79 0.82 -16.42
N ASN A 199 -32.13 -0.28 -17.10
CA ASN A 199 -31.62 -1.60 -16.71
C ASN A 199 -30.15 -1.72 -17.17
N VAL A 200 -29.30 -2.20 -16.27
CA VAL A 200 -27.86 -2.34 -16.50
C VAL A 200 -27.55 -3.22 -17.72
N SER A 201 -28.28 -4.34 -17.86
CA SER A 201 -28.08 -5.30 -18.95
C SER A 201 -28.37 -4.74 -20.35
N LYS A 202 -29.14 -3.63 -20.46
CA LYS A 202 -29.42 -2.95 -21.73
C LYS A 202 -28.31 -1.96 -22.12
N VAL A 203 -27.48 -1.54 -21.17
CA VAL A 203 -26.48 -0.48 -21.37
C VAL A 203 -25.07 -1.02 -21.27
N PHE A 204 -24.85 -2.00 -20.40
CA PHE A 204 -23.53 -2.57 -20.12
C PHE A 204 -23.52 -4.10 -20.22
N SER A 205 -22.46 -4.64 -20.81
CA SER A 205 -22.08 -6.04 -20.64
C SER A 205 -21.25 -6.15 -19.37
N MET A 206 -21.64 -7.09 -18.51
CA MET A 206 -20.97 -7.35 -17.23
C MET A 206 -20.05 -8.57 -17.36
N GLU A 207 -18.78 -8.41 -17.03
CA GLU A 207 -17.76 -9.48 -17.03
C GLU A 207 -17.24 -9.65 -15.60
N GLN A 208 -17.35 -10.85 -15.06
CA GLN A 208 -16.85 -11.14 -13.72
C GLN A 208 -15.43 -11.69 -13.78
N ASP A 209 -14.49 -11.00 -13.12
CA ASP A 209 -13.13 -11.52 -12.90
C ASP A 209 -13.15 -12.55 -11.79
N SER A 210 -13.19 -13.82 -12.19
CA SER A 210 -13.23 -14.96 -11.26
C SER A 210 -11.86 -15.34 -10.69
N ARG A 211 -10.78 -14.63 -11.07
CA ARG A 211 -9.44 -14.98 -10.59
C ARG A 211 -9.33 -14.85 -9.07
N PRO A 212 -8.66 -15.77 -8.36
CA PRO A 212 -8.41 -15.68 -6.93
C PRO A 212 -7.49 -14.51 -6.58
N LEU A 213 -7.36 -14.19 -5.30
CA LEU A 213 -6.29 -13.28 -4.85
C LEU A 213 -4.92 -13.90 -5.12
N SER A 214 -3.93 -13.06 -5.46
CA SER A 214 -2.55 -13.54 -5.60
C SER A 214 -1.99 -13.97 -4.24
N GLU A 215 -1.11 -14.97 -4.22
CA GLU A 215 -0.43 -15.42 -3.00
C GLU A 215 0.32 -14.27 -2.30
N LYS A 216 0.86 -13.32 -3.06
CA LYS A 216 1.45 -12.08 -2.51
C LYS A 216 0.43 -11.28 -1.70
N THR A 217 -0.79 -11.13 -2.19
CA THR A 217 -1.86 -10.41 -1.47
C THR A 217 -2.28 -11.17 -0.21
N ILE A 218 -2.39 -12.52 -0.28
CA ILE A 218 -2.72 -13.35 0.89
C ILE A 218 -1.58 -13.27 1.92
N GLN A 219 -0.33 -13.25 1.49
CA GLN A 219 0.82 -13.04 2.36
C GLN A 219 0.77 -11.68 3.08
N GLU A 220 0.28 -10.62 2.43
CA GLU A 220 0.08 -9.31 3.09
C GLU A 220 -0.98 -9.39 4.20
N HIS A 221 -2.08 -10.13 3.99
CA HIS A 221 -3.07 -10.39 5.05
C HIS A 221 -2.43 -11.15 6.22
N HIS A 222 -1.66 -12.21 5.92
CA HIS A 222 -0.95 -12.98 6.95
C HIS A 222 0.01 -12.10 7.76
N ARG A 223 0.78 -11.22 7.10
CA ARG A 223 1.72 -10.31 7.77
C ARG A 223 1.00 -9.35 8.72
N LEU A 224 -0.16 -8.82 8.33
CA LEU A 224 -0.94 -7.93 9.18
C LEU A 224 -1.56 -8.68 10.36
N ILE A 225 -2.12 -9.87 10.16
CA ILE A 225 -2.62 -10.71 11.25
C ILE A 225 -1.51 -11.04 12.23
N SER A 226 -0.35 -11.47 11.72
CA SER A 226 0.83 -11.78 12.55
C SER A 226 1.31 -10.56 13.33
N LEU A 227 1.30 -9.37 12.72
CA LEU A 227 1.62 -8.11 13.42
C LEU A 227 0.68 -7.87 14.59
N VAL A 228 -0.63 -7.94 14.37
CA VAL A 228 -1.64 -7.72 15.42
C VAL A 228 -1.49 -8.75 16.55
N LEU A 229 -1.31 -10.02 16.20
CA LEU A 229 -1.15 -11.08 17.20
C LEU A 229 0.19 -11.01 17.94
N SER A 230 1.27 -10.50 17.33
CA SER A 230 2.52 -10.25 18.04
C SER A 230 2.39 -9.13 19.09
N TYR A 231 1.57 -8.11 18.81
CA TYR A 231 1.25 -7.10 19.82
C TYR A 231 0.46 -7.74 20.98
N ALA A 232 -0.54 -8.58 20.68
CA ALA A 232 -1.31 -9.28 21.71
C ALA A 232 -0.46 -10.24 22.55
N GLU A 233 0.52 -10.92 21.95
CA GLU A 233 1.48 -11.78 22.64
C GLU A 233 2.40 -10.96 23.55
N ASN A 234 2.95 -9.84 23.06
CA ASN A 234 3.82 -8.96 23.84
C ASN A 234 3.06 -8.27 25.00
N GLU A 235 1.78 -7.96 24.82
CA GLU A 235 0.92 -7.44 25.88
C GLU A 235 0.32 -8.53 26.78
N MET A 236 0.77 -9.80 26.61
CA MET A 236 0.34 -10.96 27.39
C MET A 236 -1.17 -11.23 27.34
N LEU A 237 -1.86 -10.81 26.26
CA LEU A 237 -3.27 -11.08 26.05
C LEU A 237 -3.54 -12.45 25.47
N VAL A 238 -2.55 -13.03 24.81
CA VAL A 238 -2.56 -14.38 24.24
C VAL A 238 -1.24 -15.09 24.54
N PRO A 239 -1.23 -16.41 24.74
CA PRO A 239 -0.02 -17.16 25.10
C PRO A 239 0.96 -17.33 23.93
N TYR A 240 0.51 -17.13 22.69
CA TYR A 240 1.33 -17.24 21.49
C TYR A 240 0.66 -16.56 20.31
N ASN A 241 1.46 -16.17 19.32
CA ASN A 241 0.97 -15.70 18.04
C ASN A 241 0.49 -16.89 17.17
N ALA A 242 -0.83 -17.03 17.02
CA ALA A 242 -1.43 -18.11 16.22
C ALA A 242 -0.98 -18.11 14.76
N ALA A 243 -0.70 -16.91 14.17
CA ALA A 243 -0.20 -16.82 12.80
C ALA A 243 1.23 -17.34 12.66
N ALA A 244 2.06 -17.21 13.71
CA ALA A 244 3.42 -17.75 13.72
C ALA A 244 3.44 -19.29 13.73
N LYS A 245 2.40 -19.93 14.28
CA LYS A 245 2.27 -21.39 14.41
C LYS A 245 1.69 -22.10 13.20
N ILE A 246 1.31 -21.36 12.14
CA ILE A 246 0.80 -21.98 10.91
C ILE A 246 1.96 -22.69 10.18
N ILE A 247 1.74 -23.95 9.82
CA ILE A 247 2.72 -24.78 9.11
C ILE A 247 2.88 -24.29 7.67
N ASN A 248 1.78 -24.15 6.93
CA ASN A 248 1.77 -23.73 5.53
C ASN A 248 1.44 -22.24 5.41
N LYS A 249 2.38 -21.37 5.76
CA LYS A 249 2.22 -19.92 5.63
C LYS A 249 2.09 -19.53 4.15
N PRO A 250 1.24 -18.53 3.81
CA PRO A 250 1.18 -18.01 2.47
C PRO A 250 2.55 -17.50 2.01
N LYS A 251 3.02 -17.97 0.87
CA LYS A 251 4.30 -17.57 0.27
C LYS A 251 4.01 -16.99 -1.11
N ALA A 252 4.51 -15.79 -1.37
CA ALA A 252 4.49 -15.26 -2.73
C ALA A 252 5.44 -16.08 -3.62
N ASP A 253 5.00 -16.38 -4.84
CA ASP A 253 5.89 -16.96 -5.83
C ASP A 253 7.08 -16.04 -6.06
N ARG A 254 8.27 -16.59 -5.94
CA ARG A 254 9.52 -15.85 -6.14
C ARG A 254 9.90 -15.68 -7.61
N THR A 255 9.11 -16.21 -8.52
CA THR A 255 9.31 -16.16 -9.98
C THR A 255 8.87 -14.83 -10.59
N HIS A 256 9.10 -13.70 -9.93
CA HIS A 256 9.02 -12.43 -10.62
C HIS A 256 10.31 -12.23 -11.39
N GLU A 257 10.24 -12.42 -12.69
CA GLU A 257 11.24 -11.87 -13.61
C GLU A 257 11.37 -10.37 -13.28
N VAL A 258 12.58 -9.97 -12.93
CA VAL A 258 12.86 -8.55 -12.69
C VAL A 258 12.73 -7.87 -14.06
N ASN A 259 11.71 -7.05 -14.21
CA ASN A 259 11.49 -6.31 -15.45
C ASN A 259 12.60 -5.25 -15.58
N TYR A 260 13.55 -5.50 -16.45
CA TYR A 260 14.61 -4.55 -16.83
C TYR A 260 14.67 -4.46 -18.36
N PHE A 261 15.23 -3.40 -18.88
CA PHE A 261 15.38 -3.17 -20.31
C PHE A 261 16.81 -3.49 -20.76
N GLU A 262 16.94 -4.20 -21.85
CA GLU A 262 18.20 -4.39 -22.55
C GLU A 262 18.65 -3.08 -23.22
N PRO A 263 19.96 -2.90 -23.50
CA PRO A 263 20.49 -1.67 -24.12
C PRO A 263 19.74 -1.27 -25.40
N ALA A 264 19.50 -2.20 -26.31
CA ALA A 264 18.77 -1.95 -27.54
C ALA A 264 17.31 -1.49 -27.32
N GLN A 265 16.67 -1.98 -26.27
CA GLN A 265 15.32 -1.54 -25.90
C GLN A 265 15.35 -0.11 -25.33
N LEU A 266 16.38 0.25 -24.55
CA LEU A 266 16.57 1.61 -24.04
C LEU A 266 16.82 2.61 -25.18
N ASP A 267 17.63 2.26 -26.16
CA ASP A 267 17.92 3.12 -27.30
C ASP A 267 16.66 3.38 -28.12
N ARG A 268 15.88 2.34 -28.37
CA ARG A 268 14.58 2.48 -29.04
C ARG A 268 13.58 3.33 -28.24
N ILE A 269 13.57 3.19 -26.92
CA ILE A 269 12.76 4.05 -26.04
C ILE A 269 13.18 5.51 -26.19
N ARG A 270 14.49 5.81 -26.22
CA ARG A 270 15.04 7.16 -26.39
C ARG A 270 14.66 7.76 -27.75
N GLU A 271 14.84 7.02 -28.83
CA GLU A 271 14.44 7.44 -30.18
C GLU A 271 12.97 7.83 -30.29
N CYS A 272 12.09 7.01 -29.70
CA CYS A 272 10.67 7.31 -29.66
C CYS A 272 10.36 8.53 -28.78
N LEU A 273 11.13 8.71 -27.70
CA LEU A 273 10.93 9.78 -26.74
C LEU A 273 11.26 11.18 -27.32
N GLU A 274 12.21 11.28 -28.24
CA GLU A 274 12.59 12.54 -28.92
C GLU A 274 11.42 13.20 -29.64
N LYS A 275 10.43 12.43 -30.07
CA LYS A 275 9.21 12.90 -30.77
C LYS A 275 8.10 13.37 -29.83
N GLU A 276 8.29 13.19 -28.53
CA GLU A 276 7.29 13.47 -27.52
C GLU A 276 7.40 14.89 -26.96
N PRO A 277 6.34 15.43 -26.35
CA PRO A 277 6.41 16.72 -25.69
C PRO A 277 7.54 16.79 -24.66
N LEU A 278 8.26 17.92 -24.61
CA LEU A 278 9.47 18.12 -23.79
C LEU A 278 9.30 17.70 -22.32
N LYS A 279 8.14 17.95 -21.74
CA LYS A 279 7.81 17.53 -20.37
C LYS A 279 8.00 16.01 -20.16
N TRP A 280 7.51 15.21 -21.11
CA TRP A 280 7.60 13.75 -21.01
C TRP A 280 8.99 13.23 -21.34
N GLN A 281 9.72 13.92 -22.22
CA GLN A 281 11.13 13.66 -22.44
C GLN A 281 11.91 13.82 -21.14
N VAL A 282 11.76 14.94 -20.44
CA VAL A 282 12.45 15.21 -19.17
C VAL A 282 12.09 14.22 -18.08
N ILE A 283 10.79 13.95 -17.87
CA ILE A 283 10.34 12.98 -16.84
C ILE A 283 10.97 11.61 -17.08
N THR A 284 10.86 11.10 -18.33
CA THR A 284 11.33 9.75 -18.66
C THR A 284 12.85 9.68 -18.63
N HIS A 285 13.52 10.69 -19.17
CA HIS A 285 14.98 10.77 -19.14
C HIS A 285 15.53 10.78 -17.70
N LEU A 286 14.95 11.58 -16.82
CA LEU A 286 15.33 11.58 -15.40
C LEU A 286 15.08 10.21 -14.73
N LEU A 287 13.99 9.52 -15.03
CA LEU A 287 13.73 8.17 -14.52
C LEU A 287 14.83 7.19 -14.97
N ILE A 288 15.27 7.27 -16.22
CA ILE A 288 16.32 6.42 -16.80
C ILE A 288 17.68 6.68 -16.14
N VAL A 289 18.12 7.95 -16.13
CA VAL A 289 19.51 8.28 -15.74
C VAL A 289 19.74 8.30 -14.24
N THR A 290 18.70 8.57 -13.45
CA THR A 290 18.83 8.67 -11.99
C THR A 290 18.40 7.41 -11.25
N GLY A 291 17.54 6.59 -11.85
CA GLY A 291 16.89 5.48 -11.18
C GLY A 291 16.02 5.90 -9.96
N CYS A 292 15.65 7.17 -9.88
CA CYS A 292 14.81 7.68 -8.79
C CYS A 292 13.42 7.05 -8.81
N ARG A 293 12.79 6.99 -7.65
CA ARG A 293 11.39 6.57 -7.57
C ARG A 293 10.50 7.60 -8.27
N ARG A 294 9.42 7.13 -8.90
CA ARG A 294 8.47 8.01 -9.60
C ARG A 294 8.03 9.21 -8.74
N GLY A 295 7.66 8.98 -7.49
CA GLY A 295 7.25 10.05 -6.59
C GLY A 295 8.37 11.04 -6.23
N GLU A 296 9.63 10.59 -6.21
CA GLU A 296 10.81 11.44 -6.03
C GLU A 296 10.98 12.39 -7.24
N ILE A 297 10.85 11.87 -8.46
CA ILE A 297 10.92 12.70 -9.69
C ILE A 297 9.75 13.69 -9.72
N MET A 298 8.53 13.23 -9.44
CA MET A 298 7.35 14.10 -9.45
C MET A 298 7.35 15.15 -8.33
N GLY A 299 8.10 14.90 -7.26
CA GLY A 299 8.30 15.83 -6.14
C GLY A 299 9.43 16.84 -6.32
N LEU A 300 10.18 16.79 -7.44
CA LEU A 300 11.28 17.73 -7.68
C LEU A 300 10.78 19.17 -7.79
N LYS A 301 11.53 20.08 -7.17
CA LYS A 301 11.34 21.54 -7.25
C LYS A 301 12.54 22.18 -7.92
N TRP A 302 12.34 23.34 -8.56
CA TRP A 302 13.45 24.08 -9.21
C TRP A 302 14.56 24.47 -8.22
N SER A 303 14.22 24.70 -6.96
CA SER A 303 15.19 24.95 -5.88
C SER A 303 16.11 23.74 -5.58
N ALA A 304 15.73 22.55 -6.03
CA ALA A 304 16.54 21.33 -5.87
C ALA A 304 17.46 21.05 -7.07
N VAL A 305 17.44 21.90 -8.12
CA VAL A 305 18.28 21.77 -9.33
C VAL A 305 19.42 22.75 -9.24
N ASP A 306 20.63 22.22 -9.11
CA ASP A 306 21.86 22.99 -9.10
C ASP A 306 22.52 22.94 -10.50
N PHE A 307 22.35 24.01 -11.26
CA PHE A 307 22.85 24.11 -12.62
C PHE A 307 24.36 24.41 -12.70
N GLU A 308 24.97 24.88 -11.61
CA GLU A 308 26.41 25.18 -11.55
C GLU A 308 27.21 23.90 -11.34
N ASN A 309 26.76 23.06 -10.41
CA ASN A 309 27.42 21.80 -10.07
C ASN A 309 26.86 20.58 -10.82
N ASN A 310 25.95 20.78 -11.77
CA ASN A 310 25.30 19.73 -12.56
C ASN A 310 24.69 18.64 -11.68
N GLN A 311 23.85 19.01 -10.72
CA GLN A 311 23.28 18.05 -9.77
C GLN A 311 21.83 18.37 -9.40
N ILE A 312 21.13 17.37 -8.92
CA ILE A 312 19.80 17.50 -8.34
C ILE A 312 19.79 16.92 -6.93
N LYS A 313 19.05 17.56 -6.02
CA LYS A 313 18.83 17.08 -4.66
C LYS A 313 17.49 16.38 -4.58
N ILE A 314 17.50 15.11 -4.18
CA ILE A 314 16.29 14.32 -3.96
C ILE A 314 15.98 14.36 -2.47
N ASN A 315 15.03 15.20 -2.07
CA ASN A 315 14.63 15.41 -0.67
C ASN A 315 13.11 15.43 -0.48
N ASN A 316 12.35 15.20 -1.54
CA ASN A 316 10.90 15.23 -1.51
C ASN A 316 10.30 14.05 -2.28
N ASN A 317 9.11 13.62 -1.87
CA ASN A 317 8.39 12.52 -2.50
C ASN A 317 6.91 12.89 -2.61
N LEU A 318 6.42 13.05 -3.84
CA LEU A 318 5.03 13.38 -4.12
C LEU A 318 4.20 12.09 -4.19
N LEU A 319 3.13 12.03 -3.43
CA LEU A 319 2.26 10.87 -3.29
C LEU A 319 0.79 11.26 -3.48
N TYR A 320 -0.06 10.26 -3.61
CA TYR A 320 -1.51 10.44 -3.67
C TYR A 320 -2.21 9.48 -2.71
N SER A 321 -3.22 10.00 -2.02
CA SER A 321 -4.22 9.19 -1.30
C SER A 321 -5.62 9.75 -1.58
N LYS A 322 -6.65 8.91 -1.39
CA LYS A 322 -8.05 9.37 -1.54
C LYS A 322 -8.43 10.43 -0.50
N GLU A 323 -7.80 10.38 0.68
CA GLU A 323 -8.09 11.24 1.82
C GLU A 323 -7.43 12.62 1.68
N PHE A 324 -6.14 12.65 1.31
CA PHE A 324 -5.36 13.88 1.25
C PHE A 324 -5.24 14.48 -0.16
N GLY A 325 -5.65 13.72 -1.19
CA GLY A 325 -5.34 14.09 -2.57
C GLY A 325 -3.86 13.89 -2.86
N VAL A 326 -3.25 14.81 -3.62
CA VAL A 326 -1.81 14.87 -3.83
C VAL A 326 -1.16 15.51 -2.59
N TYR A 327 -0.18 14.84 -2.02
CA TYR A 327 0.51 15.29 -0.81
C TYR A 327 2.01 15.01 -0.88
N GLN A 328 2.77 15.75 -0.11
CA GLN A 328 4.21 15.57 0.05
C GLN A 328 4.50 14.70 1.28
N ASP A 329 5.44 13.81 1.16
CA ASP A 329 5.96 13.07 2.30
C ASP A 329 7.49 13.19 2.30
N SER A 330 8.08 13.32 3.47
CA SER A 330 9.54 13.25 3.60
C SER A 330 10.02 11.92 3.03
N THR A 331 11.19 11.92 2.46
CA THR A 331 11.88 10.69 2.08
C THR A 331 11.94 9.76 3.30
N LYS A 332 11.80 8.46 3.10
CA LYS A 332 11.47 7.45 4.12
C LYS A 332 12.51 7.32 5.24
N THR A 333 13.72 7.85 5.04
CA THR A 333 14.86 7.81 5.99
C THR A 333 15.84 8.93 5.61
N ASP A 334 16.66 9.38 6.55
CA ASP A 334 17.77 10.33 6.30
C ASP A 334 18.72 9.88 5.19
N THR A 335 18.82 8.56 4.96
CA THR A 335 19.57 7.96 3.82
C THR A 335 18.88 8.12 2.46
N SER A 336 17.66 8.62 2.41
CA SER A 336 16.92 8.85 1.15
C SER A 336 17.15 10.25 0.61
N ASP A 337 17.59 11.21 1.44
CA ASP A 337 18.08 12.52 1.01
C ASP A 337 19.44 12.33 0.37
N ARG A 338 19.51 12.57 -0.92
CA ARG A 338 20.73 12.37 -1.69
C ARG A 338 20.85 13.38 -2.81
N THR A 339 22.08 13.67 -3.18
CA THR A 339 22.41 14.47 -4.36
C THR A 339 22.84 13.52 -5.48
N VAL A 340 22.27 13.71 -6.66
CA VAL A 340 22.59 12.94 -7.86
C VAL A 340 23.27 13.89 -8.86
N LYS A 341 24.49 13.58 -9.25
CA LYS A 341 25.16 14.27 -10.35
C LYS A 341 24.57 13.84 -11.68
N LEU A 342 24.39 14.78 -12.59
CA LEU A 342 23.81 14.57 -13.90
C LEU A 342 24.84 14.92 -14.98
N ALA A 343 24.76 14.22 -16.10
CA ALA A 343 25.59 14.55 -17.26
C ALA A 343 25.19 15.91 -17.84
N PRO A 344 26.13 16.63 -18.48
CA PRO A 344 25.89 17.96 -19.08
C PRO A 344 24.68 17.95 -20.05
N GLU A 345 24.50 16.89 -20.81
CA GLU A 345 23.38 16.72 -21.75
C GLU A 345 22.03 16.71 -21.02
N THR A 346 21.96 16.02 -19.89
CA THR A 346 20.76 15.99 -19.03
C THR A 346 20.48 17.39 -18.46
N MET A 347 21.52 18.12 -18.06
CA MET A 347 21.37 19.48 -17.58
C MET A 347 20.96 20.44 -18.71
N GLY A 348 21.44 20.22 -19.94
CA GLY A 348 20.98 20.93 -21.14
C GLY A 348 19.48 20.76 -21.38
N LEU A 349 18.99 19.51 -21.27
CA LEU A 349 17.56 19.20 -21.36
C LEU A 349 16.74 19.89 -20.25
N LEU A 350 17.25 19.92 -19.02
CA LEU A 350 16.61 20.63 -17.90
C LEU A 350 16.59 22.14 -18.10
N ARG A 351 17.65 22.76 -18.68
CA ARG A 351 17.67 24.19 -19.03
C ARG A 351 16.62 24.52 -20.08
N ALA A 352 16.53 23.71 -21.14
CA ALA A 352 15.49 23.87 -22.17
C ALA A 352 14.08 23.75 -21.57
N TYR A 353 13.87 22.79 -20.68
CA TYR A 353 12.62 22.60 -19.98
C TYR A 353 12.28 23.76 -19.04
N ARG A 354 13.27 24.37 -18.37
CA ARG A 354 13.08 25.54 -17.53
C ARG A 354 12.61 26.75 -18.34
N ILE A 355 13.19 26.98 -19.51
CA ILE A 355 12.75 28.04 -20.41
C ILE A 355 11.27 27.83 -20.80
N TRP A 356 10.90 26.62 -21.21
CA TRP A 356 9.50 26.29 -21.53
C TRP A 356 8.58 26.49 -20.31
N TRP A 357 9.00 26.06 -19.13
CA TRP A 357 8.23 26.19 -17.88
C TRP A 357 8.00 27.67 -17.50
N GLU A 358 9.03 28.52 -17.65
CA GLU A 358 8.93 29.95 -17.38
C GLU A 358 8.02 30.64 -18.41
N GLN A 359 8.05 30.23 -19.68
CA GLN A 359 7.11 30.71 -20.69
C GLN A 359 5.68 30.30 -20.37
N LEU A 360 5.45 29.04 -19.99
CA LEU A 360 4.15 28.57 -19.55
C LEU A 360 3.63 29.42 -18.40
N ARG A 361 4.45 29.68 -17.40
CA ARG A 361 4.10 30.53 -16.24
C ARG A 361 3.73 31.95 -16.66
N ARG A 362 4.51 32.58 -17.53
CA ARG A 362 4.25 33.94 -18.03
C ARG A 362 2.95 34.00 -18.84
N ASN A 363 2.76 33.05 -19.73
CA ASN A 363 1.59 32.99 -20.62
C ASN A 363 0.30 32.70 -19.85
N SER A 364 0.40 32.06 -18.69
CA SER A 364 -0.73 31.74 -17.85
C SER A 364 -1.30 32.93 -17.09
N GLY A 365 -0.51 33.97 -16.89
CA GLY A 365 -0.92 35.21 -16.21
C GLY A 365 -1.61 34.95 -14.87
N SER A 366 -2.81 35.46 -14.69
CA SER A 366 -3.62 35.30 -13.46
C SER A 366 -4.11 33.88 -13.20
N ALA A 367 -4.06 32.98 -14.19
CA ALA A 367 -4.43 31.58 -14.00
C ALA A 367 -3.33 30.78 -13.27
N TRP A 368 -2.11 31.32 -13.17
CA TRP A 368 -1.02 30.68 -12.44
C TRP A 368 -1.16 30.86 -10.95
N HIS A 369 -1.26 29.74 -10.22
CA HIS A 369 -1.22 29.77 -8.75
C HIS A 369 0.23 29.89 -8.28
N SER A 370 0.64 31.11 -7.86
CA SER A 370 2.01 31.36 -7.35
C SER A 370 2.28 30.69 -6.02
N PHE A 371 1.25 30.51 -5.20
CA PHE A 371 1.25 29.77 -3.95
C PHE A 371 0.20 28.71 -3.99
N ILE A 372 0.51 27.54 -3.44
CA ILE A 372 -0.37 26.37 -3.39
C ILE A 372 -0.43 25.83 -1.97
N GLU A 373 -1.57 25.30 -1.60
CA GLU A 373 -1.71 24.49 -0.39
C GLU A 373 -1.52 23.01 -0.74
N ILE A 374 -0.56 22.37 -0.09
CA ILE A 374 -0.30 20.94 -0.28
C ILE A 374 -0.19 20.24 1.09
N PRO A 375 -0.89 19.12 1.32
CA PRO A 375 -0.79 18.37 2.55
C PRO A 375 0.58 17.70 2.70
N ASP A 376 1.01 17.52 3.94
CA ASP A 376 2.13 16.66 4.30
C ASP A 376 1.66 15.20 4.54
N GLY A 377 2.59 14.32 4.93
CA GLY A 377 2.30 12.91 5.22
C GLY A 377 1.34 12.68 6.42
N LYS A 378 1.01 13.72 7.17
CA LYS A 378 0.02 13.72 8.26
C LYS A 378 -1.30 14.37 7.86
N GLY A 379 -1.39 14.91 6.63
CA GLY A 379 -2.56 15.60 6.13
C GLY A 379 -2.62 17.09 6.53
N ILE A 380 -1.58 17.62 7.17
CA ILE A 380 -1.48 19.04 7.53
C ILE A 380 -1.13 19.82 6.26
N LYS A 381 -1.97 20.79 5.92
CA LYS A 381 -1.76 21.63 4.74
C LYS A 381 -0.72 22.71 5.02
N HIS A 382 0.22 22.84 4.10
CA HIS A 382 1.26 23.86 4.11
C HIS A 382 1.13 24.71 2.85
N THR A 383 1.23 26.02 3.00
CA THR A 383 1.29 26.95 1.87
C THR A 383 2.74 27.09 1.42
N GLU A 384 3.00 26.83 0.15
CA GLU A 384 4.32 26.96 -0.42
C GLU A 384 4.30 27.58 -1.83
N ARG A 385 5.44 28.02 -2.33
CA ARG A 385 5.55 28.50 -3.70
C ARG A 385 5.38 27.36 -4.69
N ALA A 386 4.66 27.60 -5.77
CA ALA A 386 4.47 26.67 -6.87
C ALA A 386 5.75 26.54 -7.73
N GLU A 387 6.73 25.80 -7.22
CA GLU A 387 8.06 25.62 -7.84
C GLU A 387 8.34 24.18 -8.27
N PHE A 388 7.31 23.35 -8.37
CA PHE A 388 7.49 21.99 -8.89
C PHE A 388 7.93 22.01 -10.35
N LEU A 389 8.84 21.09 -10.72
CA LEU A 389 9.25 20.95 -12.11
C LEU A 389 8.03 20.55 -12.97
N PHE A 390 7.24 19.60 -12.50
CA PHE A 390 6.15 19.01 -13.25
C PHE A 390 4.80 19.47 -12.71
N VAL A 391 4.19 20.41 -13.43
CA VAL A 391 2.95 21.07 -13.03
C VAL A 391 1.81 20.72 -13.96
N LYS A 392 0.59 20.89 -13.44
CA LYS A 392 -0.64 20.83 -14.23
C LYS A 392 -0.73 22.04 -15.14
N GLU A 393 -1.25 21.80 -16.35
CA GLU A 393 -1.45 22.80 -17.41
C GLU A 393 -2.92 23.14 -17.62
N SER A 394 -3.82 22.58 -16.80
CA SER A 394 -5.24 22.93 -16.85
C SER A 394 -5.47 24.29 -16.21
N ARG A 395 -6.32 25.13 -16.84
CA ARG A 395 -6.56 26.52 -16.39
C ARG A 395 -6.99 26.61 -14.91
N ALA A 396 -7.72 25.63 -14.40
CA ALA A 396 -8.20 25.61 -13.02
C ALA A 396 -7.09 25.28 -11.99
N ASP A 397 -6.06 24.53 -12.42
CA ASP A 397 -5.01 24.00 -11.51
C ASP A 397 -3.59 24.36 -12.00
N MET A 398 -3.47 25.43 -12.77
CA MET A 398 -2.20 25.85 -13.35
C MET A 398 -1.15 26.14 -12.26
N GLY A 399 -0.01 25.46 -12.30
CA GLY A 399 1.05 25.60 -11.29
C GLY A 399 0.96 24.59 -10.13
N PHE A 400 -0.17 23.90 -9.94
CA PHE A 400 -0.21 22.76 -9.01
C PHE A 400 0.64 21.59 -9.51
N PRO A 401 1.23 20.78 -8.64
CA PRO A 401 2.00 19.61 -9.07
C PRO A 401 1.12 18.62 -9.84
N MET A 402 1.69 18.01 -10.86
CA MET A 402 1.04 16.91 -11.59
C MET A 402 0.74 15.75 -10.64
N HIS A 403 -0.31 14.99 -10.98
CA HIS A 403 -0.62 13.77 -10.23
C HIS A 403 0.58 12.79 -10.31
N PRO A 404 1.05 12.23 -9.17
CA PRO A 404 2.25 11.40 -9.14
C PRO A 404 2.14 10.10 -9.97
N ASP A 405 0.92 9.65 -10.32
CA ASP A 405 0.72 8.49 -11.18
C ASP A 405 0.72 8.82 -12.67
N SER A 406 0.68 10.10 -13.05
CA SER A 406 0.66 10.53 -14.47
C SER A 406 1.78 9.93 -15.33
N PRO A 407 3.03 9.78 -14.84
CA PRO A 407 4.07 9.13 -15.64
C PRO A 407 3.76 7.67 -15.98
N THR A 408 3.14 6.92 -15.06
CA THR A 408 2.76 5.52 -15.32
C THR A 408 1.70 5.45 -16.40
N ASP A 409 0.63 6.24 -16.27
CA ASP A 409 -0.46 6.27 -17.27
C ASP A 409 0.02 6.74 -18.65
N TRP A 410 0.99 7.65 -18.67
CA TRP A 410 1.55 8.14 -19.91
C TRP A 410 2.48 7.09 -20.55
N LEU A 411 3.36 6.46 -19.78
CA LEU A 411 4.28 5.43 -20.26
C LEU A 411 3.53 4.21 -20.78
N ASP A 412 2.42 3.81 -20.18
CA ASP A 412 1.56 2.74 -20.68
C ASP A 412 1.03 3.07 -22.09
N LYS A 413 0.57 4.30 -22.31
CA LYS A 413 0.09 4.76 -23.61
C LYS A 413 1.23 4.93 -24.61
N PHE A 414 2.37 5.45 -24.15
CA PHE A 414 3.57 5.64 -24.97
C PHE A 414 4.11 4.32 -25.48
N SER A 415 4.25 3.31 -24.61
CA SER A 415 4.74 1.99 -25.00
C SER A 415 3.77 1.32 -25.99
N ALA A 416 2.46 1.38 -25.73
CA ALA A 416 1.45 0.77 -26.58
C ALA A 416 1.44 1.36 -28.03
N ARG A 417 1.52 2.70 -28.17
CA ARG A 417 1.49 3.36 -29.49
C ARG A 417 2.78 3.22 -30.30
N ASN A 418 3.91 2.95 -29.62
CA ASN A 418 5.22 2.78 -30.27
C ASN A 418 5.63 1.30 -30.42
N GLY A 419 4.76 0.35 -30.06
CA GLY A 419 5.08 -1.10 -30.09
C GLY A 419 6.25 -1.48 -29.20
N LEU A 420 6.44 -0.75 -28.08
CA LEU A 420 7.48 -1.01 -27.10
C LEU A 420 6.98 -2.00 -26.04
N PRO A 421 7.88 -2.72 -25.34
CA PRO A 421 7.52 -3.49 -24.17
C PRO A 421 6.79 -2.61 -23.14
N HIS A 422 5.96 -3.20 -22.28
CA HIS A 422 5.30 -2.46 -21.21
C HIS A 422 6.31 -1.78 -20.29
N ILE A 423 6.21 -0.46 -20.16
CA ILE A 423 7.15 0.36 -19.41
C ILE A 423 6.56 0.72 -18.04
N ASN A 424 7.10 0.12 -17.00
CA ASN A 424 6.86 0.56 -15.62
C ASN A 424 8.01 1.50 -15.20
N PRO A 425 7.73 2.68 -14.61
CA PRO A 425 8.77 3.58 -14.10
C PRO A 425 9.81 2.90 -13.20
N HIS A 426 9.39 1.87 -12.44
CA HIS A 426 10.31 1.14 -11.57
C HIS A 426 11.27 0.21 -12.32
N ALA A 427 10.92 -0.20 -13.54
CA ALA A 427 11.80 -0.99 -14.41
C ALA A 427 13.07 -0.21 -14.79
N PHE A 428 13.00 1.10 -15.03
CA PHE A 428 14.18 1.94 -15.28
C PHE A 428 15.18 1.90 -14.12
N ARG A 429 14.68 1.89 -12.89
CA ARG A 429 15.53 1.77 -11.70
C ARG A 429 16.22 0.40 -11.62
N HIS A 430 15.54 -0.68 -11.96
CA HIS A 430 16.14 -2.02 -12.04
C HIS A 430 17.16 -2.09 -13.17
N THR A 431 16.84 -1.50 -14.34
CA THR A 431 17.77 -1.41 -15.46
C THR A 431 19.04 -0.67 -15.09
N LEU A 432 18.93 0.51 -14.47
CA LEU A 432 20.12 1.26 -14.02
C LEU A 432 20.96 0.46 -13.02
N ALA A 433 20.30 -0.20 -12.04
CA ALA A 433 21.01 -1.05 -11.10
C ALA A 433 21.77 -2.19 -11.78
N SER A 434 21.15 -2.84 -12.76
CA SER A 434 21.77 -3.93 -13.54
C SER A 434 22.94 -3.43 -14.39
N VAL A 435 22.76 -2.30 -15.07
CA VAL A 435 23.83 -1.68 -15.89
C VAL A 435 25.03 -1.31 -15.02
N LEU A 436 24.81 -0.65 -13.87
CA LEU A 436 25.89 -0.29 -12.96
C LEU A 436 26.63 -1.52 -12.40
N CYS A 437 25.91 -2.57 -12.08
CA CYS A 437 26.49 -3.83 -11.62
C CYS A 437 27.33 -4.51 -12.70
N LEU A 438 26.83 -4.55 -13.94
CA LEU A 438 27.56 -5.11 -15.08
C LEU A 438 28.86 -4.33 -15.41
N ASN A 439 28.88 -3.02 -15.11
CA ASN A 439 30.07 -2.18 -15.21
C ASN A 439 30.99 -2.26 -13.98
N GLY A 440 30.80 -3.23 -13.09
CA GLY A 440 31.68 -3.49 -11.96
C GLY A 440 31.52 -2.55 -10.77
N ILE A 441 30.47 -1.71 -10.74
CA ILE A 441 30.19 -0.87 -9.58
C ILE A 441 29.70 -1.77 -8.43
N ASP A 442 30.30 -1.58 -7.25
CA ASP A 442 29.94 -2.39 -6.10
C ASP A 442 28.50 -2.15 -5.64
N ILE A 443 27.88 -3.21 -5.14
CA ILE A 443 26.44 -3.23 -4.77
C ILE A 443 26.09 -2.23 -3.66
N THR A 444 27.04 -1.91 -2.77
CA THR A 444 26.82 -0.97 -1.68
C THR A 444 26.76 0.47 -2.22
N THR A 445 27.60 0.79 -3.19
CA THR A 445 27.59 2.06 -3.92
C THR A 445 26.31 2.21 -4.73
N ILE A 446 25.88 1.17 -5.47
CA ILE A 446 24.61 1.17 -6.19
C ILE A 446 23.43 1.36 -5.22
N SER A 447 23.45 0.68 -4.08
CA SER A 447 22.41 0.79 -3.06
C SER A 447 22.29 2.22 -2.50
N LYS A 448 23.43 2.87 -2.22
CA LYS A 448 23.50 4.28 -1.77
C LYS A 448 22.99 5.23 -2.86
N TRP A 449 23.43 5.07 -4.10
CA TRP A 449 22.98 5.87 -5.24
C TRP A 449 21.46 5.82 -5.39
N LEU A 450 20.91 4.62 -5.34
CA LEU A 450 19.47 4.41 -5.44
C LEU A 450 18.71 4.82 -4.17
N GLY A 451 19.37 5.07 -3.03
CA GLY A 451 18.72 5.37 -1.75
C GLY A 451 17.97 4.16 -1.19
N HIS A 452 18.58 2.96 -1.22
CA HIS A 452 18.07 1.78 -0.56
C HIS A 452 18.63 1.69 0.87
N LYS A 453 17.75 1.44 1.84
CA LYS A 453 18.18 1.23 3.23
C LYS A 453 18.97 -0.06 3.41
N ASN A 454 18.62 -1.11 2.65
CA ASN A 454 19.26 -2.42 2.69
C ASN A 454 19.75 -2.81 1.30
N VAL A 455 20.96 -3.31 1.21
CA VAL A 455 21.61 -3.79 -0.02
C VAL A 455 20.79 -4.90 -0.70
N THR A 456 20.15 -5.78 0.10
CA THR A 456 19.26 -6.85 -0.38
C THR A 456 18.04 -6.34 -1.16
N THR A 457 17.71 -5.06 -1.07
CA THR A 457 16.64 -4.44 -1.87
C THR A 457 17.11 -4.10 -3.29
N THR A 458 18.41 -3.94 -3.49
CA THR A 458 19.00 -3.61 -4.81
C THR A 458 18.96 -4.81 -5.72
N PHE A 459 19.30 -5.98 -5.20
CA PHE A 459 19.18 -7.26 -5.89
C PHE A 459 18.51 -8.23 -4.92
N PRO A 460 17.23 -8.58 -5.09
CA PRO A 460 16.69 -9.77 -4.46
C PRO A 460 17.49 -10.94 -5.05
N VAL A 461 18.33 -11.57 -4.21
CA VAL A 461 19.25 -12.64 -4.57
C VAL A 461 18.49 -13.67 -5.45
N PRO A 462 18.75 -13.75 -6.76
CA PRO A 462 18.45 -14.98 -7.49
C PRO A 462 19.51 -15.98 -6.99
N ASN A 463 19.12 -17.23 -6.84
CA ASN A 463 20.07 -18.32 -6.67
C ASN A 463 21.22 -18.12 -7.67
N SER A 464 22.44 -18.28 -7.20
CA SER A 464 23.72 -17.94 -7.83
C SER A 464 24.04 -18.62 -9.18
N ASN A 465 23.05 -19.05 -9.94
CA ASN A 465 23.24 -19.82 -11.18
C ASN A 465 22.51 -19.29 -12.42
N THR A 466 21.92 -18.08 -12.39
CA THR A 466 21.29 -17.50 -13.59
C THR A 466 21.55 -16.00 -13.70
N ILE A 467 22.80 -15.64 -13.92
CA ILE A 467 23.14 -14.40 -14.62
C ILE A 467 23.48 -14.85 -16.04
N PRO A 468 22.70 -14.49 -17.08
CA PRO A 468 23.16 -14.69 -18.44
C PRO A 468 24.34 -13.72 -18.65
N VAL A 469 25.54 -14.27 -18.60
CA VAL A 469 26.75 -13.58 -19.05
C VAL A 469 26.70 -13.57 -20.57
N ALA A 470 26.14 -12.52 -21.15
CA ALA A 470 26.42 -12.14 -22.51
C ALA A 470 27.23 -10.86 -22.43
N VAL A 471 28.53 -10.99 -22.29
CA VAL A 471 29.49 -9.92 -22.50
C VAL A 471 29.75 -9.85 -24.01
N PRO A 472 29.47 -8.74 -24.70
CA PRO A 472 30.16 -8.46 -25.95
C PRO A 472 31.58 -8.04 -25.56
N THR A 473 32.53 -8.90 -25.85
CA THR A 473 33.95 -8.58 -25.83
C THR A 473 34.27 -7.68 -27.01
N ASP A 474 34.17 -6.38 -26.83
CA ASP A 474 34.95 -5.42 -27.62
C ASP A 474 36.01 -4.80 -26.72
N LYS A 475 37.16 -5.47 -26.75
CA LYS A 475 38.44 -4.86 -26.34
C LYS A 475 38.84 -3.91 -27.44
N ASN A 476 38.64 -2.60 -27.23
CA ASN A 476 39.50 -1.53 -27.75
C ASN A 476 38.96 -0.18 -27.27
N ASN A 477 39.46 0.27 -26.14
CA ASN A 477 39.70 1.70 -25.92
C ASN A 477 40.75 1.86 -24.82
N HIS A 478 41.97 2.11 -25.29
CA HIS A 478 43.03 2.65 -24.49
C HIS A 478 42.61 4.06 -24.03
N TYR A 479 42.46 4.27 -22.74
CA TYR A 479 42.65 5.58 -22.15
C TYR A 479 44.05 5.60 -21.53
N ASN A 480 44.98 6.26 -22.23
CA ASN A 480 46.25 6.68 -21.69
C ASN A 480 46.02 7.69 -20.57
N ASN A 481 46.69 7.46 -19.45
CA ASN A 481 47.02 8.45 -18.45
C ASN A 481 47.99 9.47 -19.05
N GLU A 482 47.69 10.75 -18.92
CA GLU A 482 48.60 11.85 -18.58
C GLU A 482 47.76 12.92 -17.85
#